data_ac36744028f21a9cd48cb4fc430d7b39
#
_entry.id   ac36744028f21a9cd48cb4fc430d7b39
#
_cell.length_a   1.000
_cell.length_b   1.000
_cell.length_c   1.000
_cell.angle_alpha   90.00
_cell.angle_beta   90.00
_cell.angle_gamma   90.00
#
_symmetry.space_group_name_H-M   'P 1'
#
loop_
_entity.id
_entity.type
_entity.pdbx_description
1 polymer ?
#
loop_
_entity_poly.entity_id
_entity_poly.type
_entity_poly.pdbx_seq_one_letter_code
_entity_poly.pdbx_strand_id
1 'polypeptide(L)'
;MNMLPKTDALLVVRTDFSDQERWQVVRDSLGDIDKDGWADEFSGQVHVVEDPAYQGLTAEQIAALLPDGYRDPILVIADKVTVESQEMPFLVILLENIWEMRVIAPELPGIHANLSIANMDFGEYAESADTDGVFRGFRD
;
A
#
# COMPACT_ATOMS: atom_id res chain seq x y z
N MET A 1 8.94 20.33 2.12
CA MET A 1 8.18 19.14 2.51
C MET A 1 9.15 18.07 3.00
N ASN A 2 8.80 17.42 4.09
CA ASN A 2 9.69 16.41 4.66
C ASN A 2 9.76 15.16 3.78
N MET A 3 10.95 14.59 3.67
CA MET A 3 11.11 13.32 2.98
C MET A 3 10.46 12.19 3.78
N LEU A 4 10.03 11.14 3.08
CA LEU A 4 9.50 9.95 3.73
C LEU A 4 10.61 9.20 4.48
N PRO A 5 10.27 8.46 5.53
CA PRO A 5 11.28 7.72 6.30
C PRO A 5 11.87 6.56 5.50
N LYS A 6 13.15 6.30 5.75
CA LYS A 6 13.79 5.08 5.24
C LYS A 6 13.39 3.94 6.17
N THR A 7 12.77 2.91 5.62
CA THR A 7 12.28 1.78 6.40
C THR A 7 12.40 0.48 5.60
N ASP A 8 12.60 -0.63 6.31
CA ASP A 8 12.55 -1.96 5.71
C ASP A 8 11.11 -2.50 5.72
N ALA A 9 10.20 -1.79 6.37
CA ALA A 9 8.79 -2.13 6.40
C ALA A 9 8.09 -1.69 5.12
N LEU A 10 6.93 -2.28 4.84
CA LEU A 10 6.05 -1.80 3.77
C LEU A 10 5.53 -0.42 4.15
N LEU A 11 5.87 0.57 3.35
CA LEU A 11 5.50 1.96 3.63
C LEU A 11 4.09 2.24 3.11
N VAL A 12 3.22 2.69 4.01
CA VAL A 12 1.85 3.09 3.69
C VAL A 12 1.69 4.57 4.03
N VAL A 13 1.40 5.40 3.02
CA VAL A 13 1.29 6.84 3.20
C VAL A 13 -0.17 7.26 3.08
N ARG A 14 -0.68 7.93 4.12
CA ARG A 14 -2.02 8.52 4.10
C ARG A 14 -1.99 9.84 3.36
N THR A 15 -2.85 9.99 2.34
CA THR A 15 -2.98 11.25 1.59
C THR A 15 -4.38 11.88 1.67
N ASP A 16 -5.34 11.23 2.34
CA ASP A 16 -6.68 11.79 2.55
C ASP A 16 -6.96 11.93 4.03
N PHE A 17 -7.22 13.15 4.48
CA PHE A 17 -7.46 13.49 5.88
C PHE A 17 -8.89 14.03 6.09
N SER A 18 -9.80 13.80 5.13
CA SER A 18 -11.15 14.35 5.17
C SER A 18 -12.09 13.65 6.14
N ASP A 19 -11.80 12.39 6.50
CA ASP A 19 -12.67 11.59 7.37
C ASP A 19 -11.84 10.75 8.34
N GLN A 20 -11.72 11.24 9.57
CA GLN A 20 -10.91 10.58 10.59
C GLN A 20 -11.53 9.25 11.05
N GLU A 21 -12.84 9.16 11.12
CA GLU A 21 -13.51 7.92 11.54
C GLU A 21 -13.28 6.82 10.51
N ARG A 22 -13.43 7.14 9.23
CA ARG A 22 -13.15 6.17 8.16
C ARG A 22 -11.68 5.80 8.12
N TRP A 23 -10.80 6.76 8.32
CA TRP A 23 -9.36 6.47 8.38
C TRP A 23 -9.03 5.46 9.48
N GLN A 24 -9.66 5.57 10.63
CA GLN A 24 -9.41 4.63 11.72
C GLN A 24 -9.78 3.20 11.31
N VAL A 25 -10.86 3.03 10.55
CA VAL A 25 -11.25 1.72 10.01
C VAL A 25 -10.19 1.19 9.03
N VAL A 26 -9.70 2.06 8.16
CA VAL A 26 -8.64 1.73 7.20
C VAL A 26 -7.37 1.28 7.93
N ARG A 27 -6.96 2.05 8.94
CA ARG A 27 -5.77 1.74 9.73
C ARG A 27 -5.93 0.41 10.47
N ASP A 28 -7.11 0.15 11.03
CA ASP A 28 -7.39 -1.10 11.72
C ASP A 28 -7.31 -2.30 10.78
N SER A 29 -7.67 -2.12 9.50
CA SER A 29 -7.56 -3.19 8.51
C SER A 29 -6.10 -3.59 8.26
N LEU A 30 -5.16 -2.66 8.39
CA LEU A 30 -3.73 -2.96 8.31
C LEU A 30 -3.25 -3.70 9.55
N GLY A 31 -3.81 -3.38 10.72
CA GLY A 31 -3.51 -4.08 11.96
C GLY A 31 -4.01 -5.53 11.95
N ASP A 32 -5.14 -5.79 11.28
CA ASP A 32 -5.71 -7.14 11.17
C ASP A 32 -4.82 -8.10 10.38
N ILE A 33 -3.97 -7.58 9.49
CA ILE A 33 -2.96 -8.37 8.81
C ILE A 33 -2.09 -9.12 9.83
N ASP A 34 -1.78 -8.47 10.95
CA ASP A 34 -0.94 -9.03 12.01
C ASP A 34 -1.60 -10.16 12.81
N LYS A 35 -2.89 -10.40 12.63
CA LYS A 35 -3.62 -11.43 13.40
C LYS A 35 -3.78 -12.75 12.66
N ASP A 36 -3.47 -12.80 11.38
CA ASP A 36 -3.81 -13.90 10.49
C ASP A 36 -2.66 -14.85 10.18
N GLY A 37 -1.76 -15.09 11.08
CA GLY A 37 -0.69 -16.08 10.88
C GLY A 37 0.32 -15.78 9.76
N TRP A 38 -0.02 -15.02 8.79
CA TRP A 38 0.91 -14.40 7.83
C TRP A 38 1.84 -13.46 8.54
N ALA A 39 1.38 -13.05 9.66
CA ALA A 39 1.87 -11.94 10.41
C ALA A 39 3.18 -12.21 11.11
N ASP A 40 3.53 -13.45 11.39
CA ASP A 40 4.79 -13.75 12.07
C ASP A 40 5.98 -13.35 11.20
N GLU A 41 5.82 -13.44 9.86
CA GLU A 41 6.85 -13.01 8.93
C GLU A 41 6.70 -11.54 8.55
N PHE A 42 5.54 -10.94 8.82
CA PHE A 42 5.20 -9.59 8.37
C PHE A 42 4.96 -8.63 9.52
N SER A 43 4.88 -9.15 10.77
CA SER A 43 4.60 -8.37 11.96
C SER A 43 5.64 -7.27 12.16
N GLY A 44 5.17 -6.04 12.37
CA GLY A 44 6.04 -4.89 12.48
C GLY A 44 6.61 -4.40 11.17
N GLN A 45 6.20 -4.99 10.04
CA GLN A 45 6.73 -4.64 8.73
C GLN A 45 5.82 -3.71 7.93
N VAL A 46 4.83 -3.11 8.57
CA VAL A 46 4.03 -2.04 7.98
C VAL A 46 4.34 -0.75 8.72
N HIS A 47 4.77 0.26 7.99
CA HIS A 47 5.05 1.58 8.54
C HIS A 47 4.06 2.58 7.95
N VAL A 48 3.14 3.07 8.78
CA VAL A 48 2.10 4.00 8.35
C VAL A 48 2.56 5.43 8.61
N VAL A 49 2.50 6.27 7.58
CA VAL A 49 2.83 7.70 7.66
C VAL A 49 1.53 8.50 7.59
N GLU A 50 1.24 9.27 8.64
CA GLU A 50 0.00 10.05 8.79
C GLU A 50 0.31 11.54 8.96
N ASP A 51 1.10 12.10 8.07
CA ASP A 51 1.46 13.52 8.16
C ASP A 51 0.55 14.34 7.24
N PRO A 52 -0.21 15.33 7.80
CA PRO A 52 -1.08 16.19 7.00
C PRO A 52 -0.37 16.93 5.86
N ALA A 53 0.95 17.06 5.92
CA ALA A 53 1.72 17.66 4.82
C ALA A 53 1.55 16.89 3.51
N TYR A 54 1.16 15.62 3.56
CA TYR A 54 0.96 14.80 2.36
C TYR A 54 -0.47 14.83 1.84
N GLN A 55 -1.34 15.63 2.44
CA GLN A 55 -2.74 15.76 2.01
C GLN A 55 -2.82 16.10 0.52
N GLY A 56 -3.54 15.24 -0.22
CA GLY A 56 -3.86 15.49 -1.64
C GLY A 56 -2.71 15.29 -2.62
N LEU A 57 -1.56 14.77 -2.17
CA LEU A 57 -0.46 14.52 -3.09
C LEU A 57 -0.74 13.32 -3.98
N THR A 58 -0.22 13.38 -5.22
CA THR A 58 -0.32 12.28 -6.17
C THR A 58 0.72 11.21 -5.88
N ALA A 59 0.54 10.04 -6.52
CA ALA A 59 1.51 8.94 -6.43
C ALA A 59 2.92 9.38 -6.82
N GLU A 60 3.05 10.13 -7.90
CA GLU A 60 4.36 10.63 -8.36
C GLU A 60 4.98 11.59 -7.35
N GLN A 61 4.17 12.47 -6.77
CA GLN A 61 4.64 13.41 -5.76
C GLN A 61 5.13 12.70 -4.51
N ILE A 62 4.40 11.68 -4.06
CA ILE A 62 4.81 10.89 -2.89
C ILE A 62 6.10 10.10 -3.20
N ALA A 63 6.17 9.47 -4.37
CA ALA A 63 7.36 8.71 -4.77
C ALA A 63 8.61 9.60 -4.81
N ALA A 64 8.46 10.86 -5.21
CA ALA A 64 9.57 11.81 -5.25
C ALA A 64 10.10 12.17 -3.86
N LEU A 65 9.36 11.88 -2.81
CA LEU A 65 9.76 12.14 -1.42
C LEU A 65 10.46 10.96 -0.74
N LEU A 66 10.61 9.83 -1.46
CA LEU A 66 11.32 8.68 -0.91
C LEU A 66 12.81 9.00 -0.73
N PRO A 67 13.42 8.50 0.35
CA PRO A 67 14.84 8.77 0.59
C PRO A 67 15.73 8.00 -0.39
N ASP A 68 16.95 8.52 -0.60
CA ASP A 68 17.94 7.81 -1.38
C ASP A 68 18.21 6.45 -0.74
N GLY A 69 18.33 5.42 -1.58
CA GLY A 69 18.56 4.06 -1.10
C GLY A 69 17.31 3.32 -0.64
N TYR A 70 16.14 3.88 -0.85
CA TYR A 70 14.89 3.14 -0.63
C TYR A 70 14.86 1.93 -1.55
N ARG A 71 14.73 0.73 -0.96
CA ARG A 71 14.95 -0.53 -1.70
C ARG A 71 13.68 -1.31 -2.00
N ASP A 72 12.58 -0.98 -1.33
CA ASP A 72 11.33 -1.70 -1.54
C ASP A 72 10.83 -1.45 -2.96
N PRO A 73 10.38 -2.48 -3.70
CA PRO A 73 9.90 -2.29 -5.06
C PRO A 73 8.57 -1.55 -5.13
N ILE A 74 7.81 -1.52 -4.04
CA ILE A 74 6.48 -0.91 -4.03
C ILE A 74 6.31 0.12 -2.92
N LEU A 75 5.35 1.01 -3.14
CA LEU A 75 4.87 2.00 -2.19
C LEU A 75 3.35 1.88 -2.12
N VAL A 76 2.78 1.98 -0.94
CA VAL A 76 1.33 1.90 -0.75
C VAL A 76 0.79 3.25 -0.31
N ILE A 77 -0.31 3.68 -0.92
CA ILE A 77 -0.97 4.94 -0.58
C ILE A 77 -2.41 4.65 -0.15
N ALA A 78 -2.80 5.26 0.98
CA ALA A 78 -4.18 5.30 1.42
C ALA A 78 -4.75 6.67 1.03
N ASP A 79 -5.39 6.73 -0.12
CA ASP A 79 -5.95 7.97 -0.66
C ASP A 79 -7.47 8.06 -0.42
N LYS A 80 -8.11 9.03 -1.05
CA LYS A 80 -9.55 9.25 -0.89
C LYS A 80 -10.37 8.01 -1.26
N VAL A 81 -10.00 7.32 -2.35
CA VAL A 81 -10.70 6.09 -2.77
C VAL A 81 -10.59 5.01 -1.69
N THR A 82 -9.41 4.84 -1.09
CA THR A 82 -9.21 3.90 0.00
C THR A 82 -10.13 4.22 1.17
N VAL A 83 -10.19 5.47 1.56
CA VAL A 83 -10.94 5.91 2.74
C VAL A 83 -12.45 5.83 2.51
N GLU A 84 -12.94 6.23 1.33
CA GLU A 84 -14.36 6.29 1.03
C GLU A 84 -14.99 4.97 0.63
N SER A 85 -14.21 4.05 0.07
CA SER A 85 -14.74 2.77 -0.42
C SER A 85 -14.92 1.76 0.71
N GLN A 86 -15.97 0.98 0.64
CA GLN A 86 -16.28 -0.01 1.67
C GLN A 86 -15.19 -1.08 1.80
N GLU A 87 -14.61 -1.50 0.68
CA GLU A 87 -13.53 -2.50 0.66
C GLU A 87 -12.17 -1.91 0.98
N MET A 88 -12.06 -0.59 1.03
CA MET A 88 -10.82 0.13 1.36
C MET A 88 -9.65 -0.32 0.49
N PRO A 89 -9.75 -0.18 -0.86
CA PRO A 89 -8.68 -0.62 -1.75
C PRO A 89 -7.51 0.36 -1.70
N PHE A 90 -6.35 -0.14 -1.26
CA PHE A 90 -5.12 0.66 -1.24
C PHE A 90 -4.56 0.84 -2.64
N LEU A 91 -3.94 1.97 -2.88
CA LEU A 91 -3.22 2.23 -4.12
C LEU A 91 -1.79 1.71 -3.96
N VAL A 92 -1.44 0.68 -4.72
CA VAL A 92 -0.10 0.09 -4.72
C VAL A 92 0.63 0.56 -5.97
N ILE A 93 1.85 1.06 -5.79
CA ILE A 93 2.64 1.64 -6.87
C ILE A 93 3.93 0.85 -7.02
N LEU A 94 4.18 0.36 -8.23
CA LEU A 94 5.48 -0.19 -8.59
C LEU A 94 6.40 0.97 -8.91
N LEU A 95 7.44 1.15 -8.12
CA LEU A 95 8.28 2.35 -8.18
C LEU A 95 9.13 2.44 -9.44
N GLU A 96 9.45 1.32 -10.04
CA GLU A 96 10.28 1.28 -11.24
C GLU A 96 9.73 2.13 -12.39
N ASN A 97 8.39 2.12 -12.58
CA ASN A 97 7.75 2.80 -13.69
C ASN A 97 6.45 3.53 -13.30
N ILE A 98 6.23 3.68 -12.00
CA ILE A 98 5.02 4.30 -11.42
C ILE A 98 3.74 3.63 -11.95
N TRP A 99 3.75 2.30 -12.00
CA TRP A 99 2.58 1.51 -12.39
C TRP A 99 1.68 1.32 -11.17
N GLU A 100 0.40 1.65 -11.30
CA GLU A 100 -0.56 1.66 -10.20
C GLU A 100 -1.54 0.48 -10.27
N MET A 101 -1.91 -0.04 -9.09
CA MET A 101 -2.93 -1.07 -8.95
C MET A 101 -3.65 -0.89 -7.61
N ARG A 102 -4.95 -1.19 -7.56
CA ARG A 102 -5.72 -1.21 -6.31
C ARG A 102 -5.68 -2.60 -5.70
N VAL A 103 -5.50 -2.67 -4.37
CA VAL A 103 -5.36 -3.94 -3.65
C VAL A 103 -6.05 -3.85 -2.30
N ILE A 104 -6.84 -4.86 -1.93
CA ILE A 104 -7.42 -4.92 -0.59
C ILE A 104 -6.36 -5.35 0.44
N ALA A 105 -6.53 -4.91 1.69
CA ALA A 105 -5.52 -5.08 2.74
C ALA A 105 -5.02 -6.52 2.90
N PRO A 106 -5.88 -7.56 2.91
CA PRO A 106 -5.40 -8.93 3.12
C PRO A 106 -4.41 -9.44 2.07
N GLU A 107 -4.38 -8.81 0.89
CA GLU A 107 -3.49 -9.23 -0.20
C GLU A 107 -2.15 -8.50 -0.20
N LEU A 108 -2.00 -7.44 0.60
CA LEU A 108 -0.75 -6.66 0.65
C LEU A 108 0.48 -7.47 1.05
N PRO A 109 0.42 -8.33 2.10
CA PRO A 109 1.61 -9.09 2.50
C PRO A 109 2.15 -10.00 1.40
N GLY A 110 1.27 -10.69 0.69
CA GLY A 110 1.67 -11.60 -0.39
C GLY A 110 2.33 -10.86 -1.54
N ILE A 111 1.77 -9.73 -1.94
CA ILE A 111 2.33 -8.90 -3.01
C ILE A 111 3.71 -8.38 -2.59
N HIS A 112 3.82 -7.83 -1.40
CA HIS A 112 5.09 -7.31 -0.88
C HIS A 112 6.17 -8.38 -0.85
N ALA A 113 5.84 -9.56 -0.30
CA ALA A 113 6.79 -10.66 -0.19
C ALA A 113 7.25 -11.15 -1.57
N ASN A 114 6.31 -11.40 -2.48
CA ASN A 114 6.64 -11.94 -3.81
C ASN A 114 7.43 -10.97 -4.66
N LEU A 115 7.12 -9.68 -4.60
CA LEU A 115 7.87 -8.67 -5.35
C LEU A 115 9.26 -8.42 -4.75
N SER A 116 9.38 -8.49 -3.42
CA SER A 116 10.65 -8.29 -2.73
C SER A 116 11.68 -9.37 -3.06
N ILE A 117 11.23 -10.61 -3.33
CA ILE A 117 12.12 -11.72 -3.70
C ILE A 117 12.10 -12.02 -5.20
N ALA A 118 11.45 -11.16 -5.99
CA ALA A 118 11.31 -11.31 -7.43
C ALA A 118 10.69 -12.65 -7.86
N ASN A 119 9.79 -13.19 -7.03
CA ASN A 119 9.11 -14.46 -7.31
C ASN A 119 7.94 -14.28 -8.28
N MET A 120 7.30 -13.12 -8.27
CA MET A 120 6.21 -12.77 -9.18
C MET A 120 6.38 -11.34 -9.69
N ASP A 121 5.84 -11.07 -10.88
CA ASP A 121 5.79 -9.74 -11.47
C ASP A 121 4.56 -8.96 -11.00
N PHE A 122 4.69 -7.65 -10.92
CA PHE A 122 3.55 -6.77 -10.68
C PHE A 122 2.45 -6.98 -11.74
N GLY A 123 2.85 -7.22 -13.00
CA GLY A 123 1.91 -7.49 -14.09
C GLY A 123 1.03 -8.72 -13.86
N GLU A 124 1.55 -9.75 -13.21
CA GLU A 124 0.76 -10.94 -12.90
C GLU A 124 -0.39 -10.61 -11.94
N TYR A 125 -0.15 -9.73 -10.98
CA TYR A 125 -1.19 -9.25 -10.09
C TYR A 125 -2.18 -8.34 -10.81
N ALA A 126 -1.68 -7.41 -11.63
CA ALA A 126 -2.52 -6.48 -12.36
C ALA A 126 -3.46 -7.19 -13.34
N GLU A 127 -2.98 -8.24 -14.01
CA GLU A 127 -3.80 -9.07 -14.90
C GLU A 127 -4.87 -9.86 -14.17
N SER A 128 -4.65 -10.14 -12.90
CA SER A 128 -5.58 -10.90 -12.05
C SER A 128 -6.56 -10.01 -11.32
N ALA A 129 -6.44 -8.69 -11.42
CA ALA A 129 -7.38 -7.75 -10.83
C ALA A 129 -8.76 -7.92 -11.47
N ASP A 130 -9.80 -7.63 -10.67
CA ASP A 130 -11.17 -7.66 -11.16
C ASP A 130 -11.42 -6.53 -12.17
N THR A 131 -12.59 -6.54 -12.80
CA THR A 131 -12.91 -5.57 -13.86
C THR A 131 -12.90 -4.13 -13.41
N ASP A 132 -13.01 -3.88 -12.09
CA ASP A 132 -12.91 -2.55 -11.50
C ASP A 132 -11.47 -2.12 -11.18
N GLY A 133 -10.49 -2.95 -11.54
CA GLY A 133 -9.09 -2.65 -11.30
C GLY A 133 -8.58 -2.99 -9.90
N VAL A 134 -9.38 -3.68 -9.10
CA VAL A 134 -9.01 -4.04 -7.73
C VAL A 134 -8.59 -5.51 -7.66
N PHE A 135 -7.39 -5.75 -7.12
CA PHE A 135 -6.92 -7.12 -6.88
C PHE A 135 -7.46 -7.61 -5.53
N ARG A 136 -8.21 -8.70 -5.55
CA ARG A 136 -8.83 -9.32 -4.37
C ARG A 136 -8.36 -10.75 -4.12
N GLY A 137 -7.23 -11.11 -4.70
CA GLY A 137 -6.68 -12.46 -4.61
C GLY A 137 -6.76 -13.19 -5.95
N PHE A 138 -5.94 -14.20 -6.10
CA PHE A 138 -6.01 -15.06 -7.29
C PHE A 138 -7.24 -15.95 -7.21
N ARG A 139 -7.92 -16.10 -8.34
CA ARG A 139 -9.06 -17.00 -8.45
C ARG A 139 -8.65 -18.25 -9.21
N ASP A 140 -9.15 -19.37 -8.75
CA ASP A 140 -8.95 -20.67 -9.40
C ASP A 140 -9.78 -20.78 -10.69
#